data_98de4a15f14d3dd939541ecc86a20533
#
_entry.id   98de4a15f14d3dd939541ecc86a20533
#
_cell.length_a   1.000
_cell.length_b   1.000
_cell.length_c   1.000
_cell.angle_alpha   90.00
_cell.angle_beta   90.00
_cell.angle_gamma   90.00
#
_symmetry.space_group_name_H-M   'P 1'
#
loop_
_entity.id
_entity.type
_entity.pdbx_description
1 polymer ?
#
loop_
_entity_poly.entity_id
_entity_poly.type
_entity_poly.pdbx_seq_one_letter_code
_entity_poly.pdbx_strand_id
1 'polypeptide(L)'
;ISVILVGGAGDNAAAAVGTGVVADGKAFTTIGTSGVVFAHTSDIAIDPKGRVHTFCCAVPGAWHVMGVTQGAGLSLKWFRDQFCGAEIETAKLMGVDPYYLMDQEAQTVPIGANRLLYLPYLMGERTPHLDPNARGAFFGLSAIHTKKDMLRAVMEGVSYSLQNCLGVFGEMGITANDMLACGGG
;
A
#
# COMPACT_ATOMS: atom_id res chain seq x y z
N ILE A 1 -44.32 3.97 -0.31
CA ILE A 1 -43.12 3.10 -0.37
C ILE A 1 -42.44 3.23 0.98
N SER A 2 -42.35 2.11 1.74
CA SER A 2 -41.55 2.05 2.97
C SER A 2 -40.10 1.78 2.60
N VAL A 3 -39.18 2.62 3.08
CA VAL A 3 -37.75 2.45 2.91
C VAL A 3 -37.10 2.22 4.27
N ILE A 4 -36.30 1.17 4.39
CA ILE A 4 -35.57 0.89 5.63
C ILE A 4 -34.25 1.63 5.52
N LEU A 5 -33.97 2.55 6.46
CA LEU A 5 -32.68 3.18 6.62
C LEU A 5 -31.83 2.32 7.56
N VAL A 6 -30.66 1.91 7.10
CA VAL A 6 -29.71 1.14 7.89
C VAL A 6 -28.42 1.96 8.08
N GLY A 7 -27.82 1.83 9.27
CA GLY A 7 -26.48 2.34 9.51
C GLY A 7 -25.47 1.52 8.69
N GLY A 8 -24.42 2.18 8.20
CA GLY A 8 -23.31 1.55 7.51
C GLY A 8 -22.01 1.75 8.26
N ALA A 9 -20.90 1.36 7.63
CA ALA A 9 -19.54 1.60 8.12
C ALA A 9 -18.73 2.33 7.05
N GLY A 10 -17.62 2.95 7.45
CA GLY A 10 -16.62 3.43 6.49
C GLY A 10 -16.07 2.26 5.66
N ASP A 11 -15.61 2.55 4.46
CA ASP A 11 -15.18 1.55 3.46
C ASP A 11 -14.18 0.52 4.01
N ASN A 12 -13.15 0.95 4.73
CA ASN A 12 -12.15 0.06 5.34
C ASN A 12 -12.77 -0.82 6.46
N ALA A 13 -13.65 -0.26 7.28
CA ALA A 13 -14.33 -1.03 8.33
C ALA A 13 -15.33 -2.04 7.73
N ALA A 14 -16.00 -1.69 6.63
CA ALA A 14 -16.86 -2.60 5.88
C ALA A 14 -16.04 -3.69 5.17
N ALA A 15 -14.89 -3.33 4.57
CA ALA A 15 -13.97 -4.28 3.96
C ALA A 15 -13.43 -5.29 4.98
N ALA A 16 -13.16 -4.87 6.22
CA ALA A 16 -12.74 -5.76 7.29
C ALA A 16 -13.78 -6.86 7.56
N VAL A 17 -15.06 -6.51 7.62
CA VAL A 17 -16.15 -7.49 7.78
C VAL A 17 -16.22 -8.40 6.55
N GLY A 18 -16.18 -7.84 5.34
CA GLY A 18 -16.29 -8.59 4.10
C GLY A 18 -15.13 -9.58 3.88
N THR A 19 -13.96 -9.28 4.40
CA THR A 19 -12.74 -10.12 4.32
C THR A 19 -12.55 -11.02 5.55
N GLY A 20 -13.38 -10.90 6.57
CA GLY A 20 -13.27 -11.68 7.80
C GLY A 20 -12.15 -11.19 8.74
N VAL A 21 -11.68 -9.96 8.59
CA VAL A 21 -10.70 -9.31 9.48
C VAL A 21 -11.44 -8.69 10.66
N VAL A 22 -11.93 -9.56 11.55
CA VAL A 22 -12.83 -9.22 12.65
C VAL A 22 -12.35 -9.76 14.01
N ALA A 23 -11.07 -10.08 14.13
CA ALA A 23 -10.44 -10.58 15.35
C ALA A 23 -8.98 -10.13 15.43
N ASP A 24 -8.42 -10.11 16.63
CA ASP A 24 -7.01 -9.81 16.87
C ASP A 24 -6.11 -10.76 16.09
N GLY A 25 -4.99 -10.26 15.62
CA GLY A 25 -4.04 -10.99 14.77
C GLY A 25 -4.41 -11.01 13.28
N LYS A 26 -5.60 -10.53 12.91
CA LYS A 26 -6.03 -10.42 11.52
C LYS A 26 -5.83 -9.00 10.98
N ALA A 27 -5.34 -8.93 9.76
CA ALA A 27 -5.06 -7.68 9.07
C ALA A 27 -5.38 -7.79 7.57
N PHE A 28 -5.49 -6.67 6.91
CA PHE A 28 -5.44 -6.59 5.45
C PHE A 28 -4.63 -5.39 4.99
N THR A 29 -4.11 -5.47 3.77
CA THR A 29 -3.59 -4.33 3.03
C THR A 29 -4.45 -4.04 1.81
N THR A 30 -4.65 -2.76 1.52
CA THR A 30 -5.28 -2.32 0.28
C THR A 30 -4.27 -1.50 -0.50
N ILE A 31 -4.04 -1.89 -1.76
CA ILE A 31 -3.19 -1.15 -2.69
C ILE A 31 -4.09 -0.50 -3.74
N GLY A 32 -4.31 0.78 -3.57
CA GLY A 32 -4.96 1.67 -4.51
C GLY A 32 -4.00 2.79 -4.90
N THR A 33 -4.46 4.00 -5.16
CA THR A 33 -3.60 5.20 -5.34
C THR A 33 -2.69 5.38 -4.13
N SER A 34 -3.26 5.31 -2.92
CA SER A 34 -2.56 5.19 -1.64
C SER A 34 -2.57 3.72 -1.18
N GLY A 35 -1.73 3.41 -0.20
CA GLY A 35 -1.71 2.11 0.46
C GLY A 35 -2.24 2.21 1.88
N VAL A 36 -2.97 1.19 2.30
CA VAL A 36 -3.51 1.09 3.65
C VAL A 36 -3.11 -0.26 4.24
N VAL A 37 -2.66 -0.25 5.48
CA VAL A 37 -2.55 -1.45 6.31
C VAL A 37 -3.54 -1.29 7.45
N PHE A 38 -4.46 -2.23 7.57
CA PHE A 38 -5.52 -2.26 8.56
C PHE A 38 -5.31 -3.47 9.47
N ALA A 39 -5.40 -3.28 10.78
CA ALA A 39 -5.40 -4.36 11.75
C ALA A 39 -6.57 -4.19 12.72
N HIS A 40 -7.31 -5.28 12.95
CA HIS A 40 -8.35 -5.34 13.97
C HIS A 40 -7.73 -5.34 15.36
N THR A 41 -8.37 -4.67 16.30
CA THR A 41 -8.01 -4.71 17.74
C THR A 41 -9.27 -4.79 18.60
N SER A 42 -9.28 -5.70 19.58
CA SER A 42 -10.37 -5.83 20.54
C SER A 42 -10.46 -4.63 21.47
N ASP A 43 -9.32 -4.03 21.79
CA ASP A 43 -9.20 -2.86 22.65
C ASP A 43 -8.72 -1.64 21.86
N ILE A 44 -8.98 -0.44 22.41
CA ILE A 44 -8.48 0.80 21.82
C ILE A 44 -6.96 0.86 21.92
N ALA A 45 -6.30 1.06 20.79
CA ALA A 45 -4.84 1.21 20.70
C ALA A 45 -4.51 2.56 20.03
N ILE A 46 -3.80 3.41 20.74
CA ILE A 46 -3.42 4.76 20.27
C ILE A 46 -1.90 4.86 20.20
N ASP A 47 -1.36 5.20 19.03
CA ASP A 47 0.05 5.51 18.90
C ASP A 47 0.33 6.89 19.51
N PRO A 48 1.19 6.99 20.55
CA PRO A 48 1.49 8.26 21.19
C PRO A 48 2.19 9.28 20.27
N LYS A 49 2.78 8.80 19.16
CA LYS A 49 3.42 9.64 18.13
C LYS A 49 2.44 10.07 17.03
N GLY A 50 1.20 9.56 17.03
CA GLY A 50 0.15 9.89 16.05
C GLY A 50 0.43 9.41 14.62
N ARG A 51 1.30 8.41 14.43
CA ARG A 51 1.72 7.91 13.09
C ARG A 51 0.66 7.09 12.38
N VAL A 52 -0.32 6.57 13.13
CA VAL A 52 -1.42 5.74 12.63
C VAL A 52 -2.76 6.25 13.15
N HIS A 53 -3.83 5.83 12.51
CA HIS A 53 -5.18 6.20 12.90
C HIS A 53 -5.82 5.06 13.69
N THR A 54 -6.63 5.42 14.70
CA THR A 54 -7.47 4.46 15.45
C THR A 54 -8.91 4.87 15.30
N PHE A 55 -9.79 3.92 14.92
CA PHE A 55 -11.21 4.13 14.75
C PHE A 55 -12.02 2.95 15.34
N CYS A 56 -13.31 3.19 15.57
CA CYS A 56 -14.25 2.12 15.84
C CYS A 56 -14.32 1.18 14.64
N CYS A 57 -14.36 -0.12 14.90
CA CYS A 57 -14.59 -1.14 13.88
C CYS A 57 -16.10 -1.22 13.55
N ALA A 58 -16.47 -1.89 12.45
CA ALA A 58 -17.86 -2.24 12.17
C ALA A 58 -18.39 -3.34 13.09
N VAL A 59 -17.50 -4.09 13.75
CA VAL A 59 -17.86 -5.04 14.81
C VAL A 59 -18.12 -4.26 16.09
N PRO A 60 -19.30 -4.43 16.73
CA PRO A 60 -19.61 -3.72 17.95
C PRO A 60 -18.60 -3.96 19.08
N GLY A 61 -18.14 -2.88 19.72
CA GLY A 61 -17.16 -2.93 20.81
C GLY A 61 -15.72 -3.13 20.40
N ALA A 62 -15.43 -3.32 19.11
CA ALA A 62 -14.08 -3.48 18.59
C ALA A 62 -13.55 -2.21 17.90
N TRP A 63 -12.25 -2.19 17.73
CA TRP A 63 -11.48 -1.09 17.14
C TRP A 63 -10.64 -1.56 15.96
N HIS A 64 -10.03 -0.64 15.26
CA HIS A 64 -8.96 -0.94 14.32
C HIS A 64 -7.89 0.14 14.31
N VAL A 65 -6.70 -0.26 13.97
CA VAL A 65 -5.59 0.64 13.72
C VAL A 65 -5.27 0.61 12.23
N MET A 66 -5.00 1.78 11.66
CA MET A 66 -4.78 1.93 10.23
C MET A 66 -3.54 2.78 9.97
N GLY A 67 -2.55 2.19 9.30
CA GLY A 67 -1.41 2.90 8.70
C GLY A 67 -1.71 3.24 7.25
N VAL A 68 -1.32 4.42 6.81
CA VAL A 68 -1.60 4.92 5.45
C VAL A 68 -0.32 5.44 4.82
N THR A 69 0.02 4.95 3.62
CA THR A 69 1.07 5.51 2.77
C THR A 69 0.46 6.20 1.55
N GLN A 70 1.02 7.35 1.16
CA GLN A 70 0.46 8.20 0.10
C GLN A 70 0.74 7.70 -1.32
N GLY A 71 1.84 7.02 -1.52
CA GLY A 71 2.40 6.75 -2.84
C GLY A 71 2.40 5.29 -3.27
N ALA A 72 1.34 4.50 -3.01
CA ALA A 72 1.27 3.09 -3.38
C ALA A 72 1.10 2.89 -4.90
N GLY A 73 -0.07 2.55 -5.39
CA GLY A 73 -0.34 2.40 -6.82
C GLY A 73 -0.07 3.68 -7.62
N LEU A 74 -0.13 4.85 -6.96
CA LEU A 74 0.29 6.12 -7.55
C LEU A 74 1.73 6.05 -8.08
N SER A 75 2.65 5.43 -7.34
CA SER A 75 4.06 5.30 -7.75
C SER A 75 4.20 4.49 -9.02
N LEU A 76 3.52 3.35 -9.11
CA LEU A 76 3.56 2.50 -10.31
C LEU A 76 2.86 3.17 -11.49
N LYS A 77 1.72 3.83 -11.25
CA LYS A 77 1.02 4.62 -12.27
C LYS A 77 1.89 5.76 -12.80
N TRP A 78 2.53 6.52 -11.90
CA TRP A 78 3.45 7.58 -12.28
C TRP A 78 4.62 7.04 -13.12
N PHE A 79 5.24 5.94 -12.71
CA PHE A 79 6.34 5.34 -13.45
C PHE A 79 5.89 4.89 -14.86
N ARG A 80 4.72 4.24 -14.96
CA ARG A 80 4.10 3.87 -16.25
C ARG A 80 3.96 5.09 -17.14
N ASP A 81 3.33 6.15 -16.64
CA ASP A 81 2.96 7.31 -17.43
C ASP A 81 4.18 8.14 -17.88
N GLN A 82 5.28 8.11 -17.12
CA GLN A 82 6.49 8.89 -17.42
C GLN A 82 7.56 8.10 -18.18
N PHE A 83 7.66 6.79 -17.99
CA PHE A 83 8.81 6.00 -18.47
C PHE A 83 8.44 4.81 -19.36
N CYS A 84 7.19 4.40 -19.41
CA CYS A 84 6.76 3.18 -20.10
C CYS A 84 5.93 3.45 -21.37
N GLY A 85 6.28 4.48 -22.15
CA GLY A 85 5.56 4.80 -23.39
C GLY A 85 5.56 3.67 -24.41
N ALA A 86 6.67 2.95 -24.57
CA ALA A 86 6.77 1.82 -25.48
C ALA A 86 5.87 0.64 -25.05
N GLU A 87 5.84 0.35 -23.75
CA GLU A 87 4.97 -0.69 -23.17
C GLU A 87 3.48 -0.33 -23.33
N ILE A 88 3.13 0.96 -23.15
CA ILE A 88 1.75 1.43 -23.37
C ILE A 88 1.33 1.20 -24.83
N GLU A 89 2.14 1.60 -25.80
CA GLU A 89 1.81 1.43 -27.22
C GLU A 89 1.80 -0.04 -27.62
N THR A 90 2.76 -0.85 -27.14
CA THR A 90 2.80 -2.30 -27.40
C THR A 90 1.58 -3.00 -26.81
N ALA A 91 1.22 -2.70 -25.58
CA ALA A 91 0.05 -3.26 -24.90
C ALA A 91 -1.24 -2.96 -25.67
N LYS A 92 -1.37 -1.72 -26.19
CA LYS A 92 -2.50 -1.32 -27.03
C LYS A 92 -2.59 -2.15 -28.32
N LEU A 93 -1.47 -2.41 -28.98
CA LEU A 93 -1.42 -3.26 -30.18
C LEU A 93 -1.74 -4.71 -29.86
N MET A 94 -1.35 -5.20 -28.70
CA MET A 94 -1.60 -6.56 -28.23
C MET A 94 -3.00 -6.76 -27.64
N GLY A 95 -3.73 -5.70 -27.34
CA GLY A 95 -5.02 -5.76 -26.66
C GLY A 95 -4.93 -6.21 -25.19
N VAL A 96 -3.81 -5.89 -24.50
CA VAL A 96 -3.58 -6.24 -23.09
C VAL A 96 -3.39 -4.96 -22.26
N ASP A 97 -3.42 -5.11 -20.93
CA ASP A 97 -3.10 -4.00 -20.02
C ASP A 97 -1.57 -3.72 -20.03
N PRO A 98 -1.11 -2.46 -20.08
CA PRO A 98 0.31 -2.13 -20.02
C PRO A 98 1.00 -2.65 -18.74
N TYR A 99 0.31 -2.77 -17.63
CA TYR A 99 0.87 -3.35 -16.41
C TYR A 99 1.30 -4.81 -16.60
N TYR A 100 0.61 -5.56 -17.46
CA TYR A 100 1.04 -6.93 -17.79
C TYR A 100 2.47 -6.96 -18.36
N LEU A 101 2.80 -6.05 -19.29
CA LEU A 101 4.15 -5.98 -19.85
C LEU A 101 5.17 -5.50 -18.82
N MET A 102 4.79 -4.52 -18.01
CA MET A 102 5.64 -4.03 -16.93
C MET A 102 5.95 -5.13 -15.90
N ASP A 103 4.97 -5.96 -15.54
CA ASP A 103 5.17 -7.10 -14.65
C ASP A 103 6.16 -8.12 -15.25
N GLN A 104 6.03 -8.44 -16.54
CA GLN A 104 6.97 -9.32 -17.22
C GLN A 104 8.40 -8.76 -17.18
N GLU A 105 8.57 -7.45 -17.36
CA GLU A 105 9.88 -6.80 -17.25
C GLU A 105 10.43 -6.85 -15.82
N ALA A 106 9.63 -6.50 -14.82
CA ALA A 106 10.04 -6.50 -13.43
C ALA A 106 10.44 -7.90 -12.93
N GLN A 107 9.77 -8.96 -13.41
CA GLN A 107 10.10 -10.35 -13.07
C GLN A 107 11.49 -10.78 -13.53
N THR A 108 12.07 -10.13 -14.54
CA THR A 108 13.43 -10.44 -15.01
C THR A 108 14.51 -9.88 -14.07
N VAL A 109 14.16 -9.01 -13.15
CA VAL A 109 15.08 -8.36 -12.21
C VAL A 109 15.04 -9.10 -10.86
N PRO A 110 16.19 -9.42 -10.25
CA PRO A 110 16.23 -10.10 -8.96
C PRO A 110 15.61 -9.24 -7.85
N ILE A 111 15.13 -9.91 -6.80
CA ILE A 111 14.68 -9.25 -5.58
C ILE A 111 15.80 -8.36 -5.03
N GLY A 112 15.43 -7.16 -4.60
CA GLY A 112 16.37 -6.12 -4.16
C GLY A 112 16.81 -5.21 -5.31
N ALA A 113 16.22 -5.34 -6.54
CA ALA A 113 16.42 -4.47 -7.69
C ALA A 113 17.90 -4.08 -7.90
N ASN A 114 18.82 -5.05 -7.77
CA ASN A 114 20.26 -4.83 -7.84
C ASN A 114 20.79 -3.73 -6.90
N ARG A 115 20.21 -3.61 -5.69
CA ARG A 115 20.49 -2.61 -4.63
C ARG A 115 19.97 -1.20 -4.96
N LEU A 116 19.03 -1.08 -5.88
CA LEU A 116 18.33 0.18 -6.12
C LEU A 116 17.12 0.25 -5.19
N LEU A 117 17.03 1.31 -4.39
CA LEU A 117 15.88 1.58 -3.53
C LEU A 117 15.05 2.71 -4.13
N TYR A 118 13.73 2.63 -3.92
CA TYR A 118 12.80 3.69 -4.26
C TYR A 118 12.03 4.12 -3.02
N LEU A 119 11.94 5.43 -2.80
CA LEU A 119 11.13 6.05 -1.77
C LEU A 119 9.84 6.59 -2.40
N PRO A 120 8.65 6.07 -2.06
CA PRO A 120 7.40 6.37 -2.75
C PRO A 120 6.74 7.69 -2.34
N TYR A 121 7.49 8.67 -1.84
CA TYR A 121 6.96 9.87 -1.21
C TYR A 121 6.65 11.00 -2.21
N LEU A 122 6.10 10.68 -3.38
CA LEU A 122 5.82 11.63 -4.46
C LEU A 122 4.94 12.81 -4.04
N MET A 123 4.02 12.58 -3.10
CA MET A 123 3.04 13.56 -2.61
C MET A 123 3.19 13.85 -1.11
N GLY A 124 4.39 13.69 -0.57
CA GLY A 124 4.59 13.64 0.86
C GLY A 124 4.32 12.25 1.41
N GLU A 125 4.43 12.06 2.72
CA GLU A 125 4.13 10.78 3.35
C GLU A 125 3.39 10.95 4.68
N ARG A 126 2.53 9.98 4.99
CA ARG A 126 1.83 9.85 6.26
C ARG A 126 2.59 8.91 7.18
N THR A 127 2.17 7.64 7.27
CA THR A 127 2.81 6.64 8.12
C THR A 127 4.13 6.16 7.54
N PRO A 128 5.23 6.17 8.29
CA PRO A 128 5.38 6.62 9.67
C PRO A 128 5.92 8.06 9.82
N HIS A 129 6.14 8.76 8.72
CA HIS A 129 6.97 9.98 8.68
C HIS A 129 6.21 11.25 9.05
N LEU A 130 4.92 11.33 8.71
CA LEU A 130 4.05 12.52 8.90
C LEU A 130 4.65 13.79 8.29
N ASP A 131 5.28 13.66 7.11
CA ASP A 131 5.96 14.76 6.43
C ASP A 131 5.32 15.05 5.06
N PRO A 132 4.56 16.14 4.93
CA PRO A 132 3.96 16.55 3.65
C PRO A 132 5.01 17.05 2.64
N ASN A 133 6.23 17.35 3.09
CA ASN A 133 7.32 17.83 2.25
C ASN A 133 8.27 16.72 1.80
N ALA A 134 8.12 15.50 2.30
CA ALA A 134 8.87 14.35 1.79
C ALA A 134 8.69 14.21 0.28
N ARG A 135 9.72 13.77 -0.42
CA ARG A 135 9.68 13.57 -1.88
C ARG A 135 10.21 12.20 -2.26
N GLY A 136 9.68 11.68 -3.37
CA GLY A 136 10.14 10.42 -3.96
C GLY A 136 11.60 10.51 -4.37
N ALA A 137 12.33 9.41 -4.23
CA ALA A 137 13.74 9.32 -4.61
C ALA A 137 14.11 7.90 -5.01
N PHE A 138 15.04 7.80 -5.96
CA PHE A 138 15.80 6.58 -6.19
C PHE A 138 17.15 6.72 -5.48
N PHE A 139 17.50 5.75 -4.66
CA PHE A 139 18.75 5.71 -3.92
C PHE A 139 19.60 4.51 -4.34
N GLY A 140 20.89 4.74 -4.60
CA GLY A 140 21.80 3.68 -5.04
C GLY A 140 21.88 3.53 -6.57
N LEU A 141 21.36 4.47 -7.35
CA LEU A 141 21.43 4.44 -8.82
C LEU A 141 22.89 4.43 -9.30
N SER A 142 23.20 3.54 -10.23
CA SER A 142 24.50 3.42 -10.86
C SER A 142 24.35 3.05 -12.34
N ALA A 143 25.45 3.02 -13.10
CA ALA A 143 25.44 2.74 -14.54
C ALA A 143 24.99 1.32 -14.92
N ILE A 144 24.88 0.41 -13.97
CA ILE A 144 24.38 -0.95 -14.24
C ILE A 144 22.84 -1.03 -14.28
N HIS A 145 22.15 -0.05 -13.70
CA HIS A 145 20.69 -0.08 -13.57
C HIS A 145 20.02 0.30 -14.89
N THR A 146 19.00 -0.43 -15.22
CA THR A 146 18.14 -0.22 -16.37
C THR A 146 16.76 0.26 -15.92
N LYS A 147 15.88 0.62 -16.87
CA LYS A 147 14.48 0.93 -16.58
C LYS A 147 13.78 -0.21 -15.83
N LYS A 148 14.12 -1.47 -16.11
CA LYS A 148 13.54 -2.65 -15.45
C LYS A 148 13.92 -2.71 -13.96
N ASP A 149 15.16 -2.36 -13.63
CA ASP A 149 15.61 -2.26 -12.24
C ASP A 149 14.86 -1.14 -11.50
N MET A 150 14.66 0.01 -12.16
CA MET A 150 13.87 1.11 -11.59
C MET A 150 12.41 0.71 -11.37
N LEU A 151 11.80 0.02 -12.34
CA LEU A 151 10.44 -0.50 -12.22
C LEU A 151 10.31 -1.48 -11.04
N ARG A 152 11.24 -2.43 -10.93
CA ARG A 152 11.30 -3.36 -9.81
C ARG A 152 11.47 -2.63 -8.48
N ALA A 153 12.35 -1.64 -8.42
CA ALA A 153 12.56 -0.83 -7.22
C ALA A 153 11.31 -0.07 -6.81
N VAL A 154 10.51 0.43 -7.76
CA VAL A 154 9.23 1.10 -7.48
C VAL A 154 8.26 0.13 -6.80
N MET A 155 8.09 -1.08 -7.30
CA MET A 155 7.21 -2.10 -6.71
C MET A 155 7.67 -2.48 -5.29
N GLU A 156 8.98 -2.71 -5.11
CA GLU A 156 9.56 -3.04 -3.81
C GLU A 156 9.48 -1.88 -2.83
N GLY A 157 9.71 -0.64 -3.27
CA GLY A 157 9.62 0.55 -2.43
C GLY A 157 8.22 0.78 -1.88
N VAL A 158 7.17 0.51 -2.66
CA VAL A 158 5.79 0.49 -2.17
C VAL A 158 5.59 -0.59 -1.11
N SER A 159 6.11 -1.79 -1.35
CA SER A 159 6.02 -2.90 -0.39
C SER A 159 6.74 -2.57 0.93
N TYR A 160 7.90 -1.93 0.87
CA TYR A 160 8.64 -1.50 2.06
C TYR A 160 7.90 -0.39 2.81
N SER A 161 7.21 0.51 2.12
CA SER A 161 6.38 1.53 2.75
C SER A 161 5.19 0.92 3.51
N LEU A 162 4.55 -0.11 2.97
CA LEU A 162 3.52 -0.88 3.68
C LEU A 162 4.11 -1.64 4.88
N GLN A 163 5.31 -2.21 4.73
CA GLN A 163 6.01 -2.85 5.84
C GLN A 163 6.33 -1.88 6.99
N ASN A 164 6.61 -0.62 6.70
CA ASN A 164 6.80 0.40 7.73
C ASN A 164 5.53 0.63 8.57
N CYS A 165 4.34 0.52 7.97
CA CYS A 165 3.08 0.57 8.71
C CYS A 165 2.98 -0.61 9.70
N LEU A 166 3.33 -1.83 9.26
CA LEU A 166 3.39 -3.01 10.14
C LEU A 166 4.43 -2.86 11.24
N GLY A 167 5.56 -2.20 10.94
CA GLY A 167 6.58 -1.88 11.95
C GLY A 167 6.03 -1.02 13.08
N VAL A 168 5.22 0.01 12.76
CA VAL A 168 4.55 0.84 13.77
C VAL A 168 3.54 0.01 14.58
N PHE A 169 2.79 -0.89 13.94
CA PHE A 169 1.88 -1.79 14.65
C PHE A 169 2.63 -2.68 15.64
N GLY A 170 3.78 -3.24 15.22
CA GLY A 170 4.65 -4.02 16.10
C GLY A 170 5.15 -3.24 17.31
N GLU A 171 5.54 -1.96 17.15
CA GLU A 171 5.90 -1.07 18.26
C GLU A 171 4.73 -0.84 19.23
N MET A 172 3.48 -0.90 18.74
CA MET A 172 2.26 -0.78 19.55
C MET A 172 1.81 -2.11 20.18
N GLY A 173 2.54 -3.22 19.94
CA GLY A 173 2.17 -4.55 20.39
C GLY A 173 1.05 -5.22 19.59
N ILE A 174 0.71 -4.66 18.41
CA ILE A 174 -0.31 -5.23 17.53
C ILE A 174 0.36 -6.21 16.57
N THR A 175 -0.14 -7.44 16.53
CA THR A 175 0.33 -8.49 15.62
C THR A 175 -0.58 -8.61 14.40
N ALA A 176 -0.01 -8.94 13.26
CA ALA A 176 -0.72 -9.29 12.02
C ALA A 176 -0.24 -10.67 11.59
N ASN A 177 -0.87 -11.71 12.14
CA ASN A 177 -0.49 -13.11 11.85
C ASN A 177 -1.04 -13.57 10.51
N ASP A 178 -2.27 -13.16 10.21
CA ASP A 178 -2.95 -13.41 8.93
C ASP A 178 -3.19 -12.08 8.23
N MET A 179 -2.65 -11.94 7.03
CA MET A 179 -2.79 -10.71 6.23
C MET A 179 -3.35 -11.01 4.86
N LEU A 180 -4.44 -10.32 4.52
CA LEU A 180 -5.05 -10.36 3.19
C LEU A 180 -4.59 -9.17 2.36
N ALA A 181 -4.45 -9.36 1.05
CA ALA A 181 -4.20 -8.28 0.10
C ALA A 181 -5.47 -8.00 -0.71
N CYS A 182 -5.83 -6.73 -0.81
CA CYS A 182 -7.00 -6.23 -1.51
C CYS A 182 -6.61 -5.05 -2.40
N GLY A 183 -7.52 -4.65 -3.31
CA GLY A 183 -7.33 -3.52 -4.21
C GLY A 183 -7.00 -3.96 -5.62
N GLY A 184 -6.57 -3.02 -6.44
CA GLY A 184 -6.24 -3.24 -7.86
C GLY A 184 -4.74 -3.25 -8.16
N GLY A 185 -3.91 -3.14 -7.12
CA GLY A 185 -2.46 -3.11 -7.25
C GLY A 185 -1.80 -4.42 -6.90
#